data_5bfa8d89ab21e4b2325bd92c384cd411
#
_entry.id   5bfa8d89ab21e4b2325bd92c384cd411
#
_cell.length_a   1.000
_cell.length_b   1.000
_cell.length_c   1.000
_cell.angle_alpha   90.00
_cell.angle_beta   90.00
_cell.angle_gamma   90.00
#
_symmetry.space_group_name_H-M   'P 1'
#
loop_
_entity.id
_entity.type
_entity.pdbx_description
1 polymer ?
#
loop_
_entity_poly.entity_id
_entity_poly.type
_entity_poly.pdbx_seq_one_letter_code
_entity_poly.pdbx_strand_id
1 'polypeptide(L)'
;MSSKIAQRNSKIHGQGVFATAPIAAGEEVVEYKGKLRTHKEVDEEYGGKDTGHTFLFILNDTYVIDANINGNVARWLNHGCAPNCKAYVIEHESGDPRKDKVVIEAMRAIKAGEELTYDYDIRIEEPITDEERMLWACRCGAPNCSGSMLKAAKAKKAKKRTTLPA
;
A
#
# COMPACT_ATOMS: atom_id res chain seq x y z
N MET A 1 -13.61 2.10 -19.85
CA MET A 1 -13.15 3.29 -19.23
C MET A 1 -11.67 3.43 -19.33
N SER A 2 -11.19 4.54 -19.82
CA SER A 2 -9.75 4.65 -19.95
C SER A 2 -9.13 4.95 -18.58
N SER A 3 -7.97 4.40 -18.37
CA SER A 3 -7.25 4.62 -17.13
C SER A 3 -6.58 5.97 -17.15
N LYS A 4 -6.54 6.62 -16.00
CA LYS A 4 -5.87 7.90 -15.85
C LYS A 4 -4.48 7.75 -15.22
N ILE A 5 -3.96 6.54 -15.22
CA ILE A 5 -2.67 6.26 -14.58
C ILE A 5 -1.80 5.40 -15.48
N ALA A 6 -0.49 5.48 -15.26
CA ALA A 6 0.49 4.67 -15.98
C ALA A 6 1.70 4.39 -15.11
N GLN A 7 2.33 3.25 -15.34
CA GLN A 7 3.58 2.88 -14.68
C GLN A 7 4.73 3.57 -15.36
N ARG A 8 5.64 4.15 -14.60
CA ARG A 8 6.84 4.80 -15.11
C ARG A 8 7.95 4.72 -14.08
N ASN A 9 9.17 5.05 -14.50
CA ASN A 9 10.29 5.11 -13.56
C ASN A 9 10.02 6.17 -12.50
N SER A 10 10.34 5.86 -11.25
CA SER A 10 10.05 6.74 -10.13
C SER A 10 11.33 7.27 -9.51
N LYS A 11 11.30 8.50 -9.02
CA LYS A 11 12.41 9.05 -8.25
C LYS A 11 12.38 8.57 -6.81
N ILE A 12 11.26 8.03 -6.37
CA ILE A 12 11.13 7.51 -5.01
C ILE A 12 11.79 6.13 -4.92
N HIS A 13 11.36 5.22 -5.78
CA HIS A 13 11.89 3.86 -5.79
C HIS A 13 11.47 3.17 -7.08
N GLY A 14 12.43 2.63 -7.80
CA GLY A 14 12.19 1.81 -8.99
C GLY A 14 11.11 2.32 -9.92
N GLN A 15 9.99 1.61 -9.93
CA GLN A 15 8.82 1.98 -10.71
C GLN A 15 7.80 2.67 -9.82
N GLY A 16 6.97 3.48 -10.43
CA GLY A 16 5.88 4.15 -9.73
C GLY A 16 4.67 4.26 -10.64
N VAL A 17 3.60 4.82 -10.10
CA VAL A 17 2.36 5.04 -10.84
C VAL A 17 2.13 6.54 -10.92
N PHE A 18 1.89 7.01 -12.14
CA PHE A 18 1.76 8.45 -12.39
C PHE A 18 0.42 8.76 -13.01
N ALA A 19 -0.13 9.92 -12.68
CA ALA A 19 -1.35 10.37 -13.31
C ALA A 19 -1.06 10.77 -14.76
N THR A 20 -1.90 10.32 -15.69
CA THR A 20 -1.79 10.70 -17.10
C THR A 20 -2.84 11.73 -17.48
N ALA A 21 -3.75 12.02 -16.54
CA ALA A 21 -4.81 13.02 -16.71
C ALA A 21 -5.18 13.51 -15.31
N PRO A 22 -5.84 14.66 -15.19
CA PRO A 22 -6.25 15.13 -13.87
C PRO A 22 -7.20 14.16 -13.18
N ILE A 23 -6.99 13.98 -11.89
CA ILE A 23 -7.81 13.10 -11.05
C ILE A 23 -8.42 13.97 -9.97
N ALA A 24 -9.71 13.84 -9.76
CA ALA A 24 -10.42 14.65 -8.76
C ALA A 24 -10.26 14.07 -7.35
N ALA A 25 -10.32 14.94 -6.35
CA ALA A 25 -10.35 14.49 -4.95
C ALA A 25 -11.53 13.54 -4.76
N GLY A 26 -11.30 12.43 -4.09
CA GLY A 26 -12.35 11.43 -3.84
C GLY A 26 -12.57 10.45 -4.98
N GLU A 27 -11.87 10.62 -6.09
CA GLU A 27 -12.04 9.71 -7.22
C GLU A 27 -11.33 8.39 -6.95
N GLU A 28 -11.99 7.27 -7.24
CA GLU A 28 -11.33 5.96 -7.18
C GLU A 28 -10.39 5.85 -8.36
N VAL A 29 -9.14 5.52 -8.07
CA VAL A 29 -8.10 5.48 -9.08
C VAL A 29 -7.94 4.09 -9.66
N VAL A 30 -7.83 3.10 -8.78
CA VAL A 30 -7.55 1.73 -9.18
C VAL A 30 -7.84 0.79 -8.02
N GLU A 31 -8.17 -0.46 -8.33
CA GLU A 31 -8.29 -1.51 -7.33
C GLU A 31 -6.94 -2.20 -7.20
N TYR A 32 -6.51 -2.51 -5.97
CA TYR A 32 -5.27 -3.23 -5.74
C TYR A 32 -5.55 -4.72 -5.92
N LYS A 33 -5.04 -5.30 -6.97
CA LYS A 33 -5.34 -6.68 -7.33
C LYS A 33 -4.13 -7.59 -7.19
N GLY A 34 -4.41 -8.86 -6.94
CA GLY A 34 -3.41 -9.91 -6.83
C GLY A 34 -4.09 -11.20 -6.42
N LYS A 35 -3.30 -12.23 -6.21
CA LYS A 35 -3.84 -13.52 -5.77
C LYS A 35 -4.26 -13.43 -4.32
N LEU A 36 -5.43 -13.93 -4.01
CA LEU A 36 -5.92 -13.99 -2.64
C LEU A 36 -5.24 -15.15 -1.92
N ARG A 37 -4.61 -14.87 -0.79
CA ARG A 37 -3.89 -15.87 0.00
C ARG A 37 -4.20 -15.66 1.48
N THR A 38 -3.97 -16.70 2.27
CA THR A 38 -4.11 -16.55 3.71
C THR A 38 -2.83 -15.97 4.31
N HIS A 39 -2.93 -15.39 5.49
CA HIS A 39 -1.73 -14.92 6.19
C HIS A 39 -0.73 -16.04 6.40
N LYS A 40 -1.24 -17.23 6.73
CA LYS A 40 -0.37 -18.38 6.94
C LYS A 40 0.41 -18.73 5.69
N GLU A 41 -0.24 -18.81 4.54
CA GLU A 41 0.42 -19.13 3.28
C GLU A 41 1.52 -18.12 2.95
N VAL A 42 1.23 -16.85 3.15
CA VAL A 42 2.19 -15.78 2.87
C VAL A 42 3.39 -15.87 3.82
N ASP A 43 3.13 -16.11 5.10
CA ASP A 43 4.19 -16.23 6.09
C ASP A 43 5.08 -17.43 5.80
N GLU A 44 4.51 -18.53 5.36
CA GLU A 44 5.28 -19.73 5.04
C GLU A 44 6.16 -19.53 3.81
N GLU A 45 5.65 -18.82 2.83
CA GLU A 45 6.40 -18.61 1.60
C GLU A 45 7.41 -17.46 1.70
N TYR A 46 7.03 -16.36 2.31
CA TYR A 46 7.86 -15.15 2.32
C TYR A 46 8.44 -14.81 3.69
N GLY A 47 8.01 -15.46 4.72
CA GLY A 47 8.47 -15.14 6.08
C GLY A 47 9.97 -15.21 6.19
N GLY A 48 10.56 -14.18 6.77
CA GLY A 48 12.01 -14.10 6.90
C GLY A 48 12.72 -13.60 5.67
N LYS A 49 12.00 -13.32 4.59
CA LYS A 49 12.61 -12.80 3.37
C LYS A 49 12.27 -11.32 3.24
N ASP A 50 12.84 -10.54 4.11
CA ASP A 50 12.56 -9.13 4.12
C ASP A 50 13.42 -8.43 3.08
N THR A 51 12.83 -7.84 2.09
CA THR A 51 13.55 -7.23 0.97
C THR A 51 13.43 -5.72 0.95
N GLY A 52 12.73 -5.12 1.90
CA GLY A 52 12.49 -3.68 1.89
C GLY A 52 11.48 -3.25 0.83
N HIS A 53 10.75 -4.20 0.27
CA HIS A 53 9.80 -3.95 -0.80
C HIS A 53 8.68 -4.97 -0.69
N THR A 54 7.46 -4.53 -0.83
CA THR A 54 6.35 -5.47 -0.68
C THR A 54 5.28 -5.24 -1.73
N PHE A 55 4.78 -6.34 -2.28
CA PHE A 55 3.61 -6.35 -3.11
C PHE A 55 2.46 -7.06 -2.40
N LEU A 56 2.53 -7.11 -1.07
CA LEU A 56 1.50 -7.75 -0.27
C LEU A 56 0.63 -6.68 0.37
N PHE A 57 -0.66 -6.88 0.34
CA PHE A 57 -1.59 -5.95 0.97
C PHE A 57 -2.54 -6.74 1.88
N ILE A 58 -2.58 -6.38 3.16
CA ILE A 58 -3.47 -7.07 4.11
C ILE A 58 -4.90 -6.67 3.82
N LEU A 59 -5.70 -7.65 3.40
CA LEU A 59 -7.09 -7.41 3.07
C LEU A 59 -7.99 -7.42 4.30
N ASN A 60 -7.80 -8.40 5.15
CA ASN A 60 -8.58 -8.53 6.40
C ASN A 60 -7.86 -9.51 7.32
N ASP A 61 -8.51 -9.94 8.40
CA ASP A 61 -7.88 -10.81 9.38
C ASP A 61 -7.48 -12.17 8.82
N THR A 62 -8.12 -12.61 7.77
CA THR A 62 -7.87 -13.92 7.18
C THR A 62 -7.00 -13.89 5.94
N TYR A 63 -7.15 -12.86 5.11
CA TYR A 63 -6.60 -12.84 3.77
C TYR A 63 -5.64 -11.70 3.48
N VAL A 64 -4.72 -11.97 2.57
CA VAL A 64 -3.74 -11.01 2.05
C VAL A 64 -3.86 -11.05 0.53
N ILE A 65 -3.73 -9.91 -0.11
CA ILE A 65 -3.62 -9.84 -1.57
C ILE A 65 -2.15 -9.86 -1.91
N ASP A 66 -1.74 -10.87 -2.68
CA ASP A 66 -0.36 -11.03 -3.12
C ASP A 66 -0.24 -10.59 -4.57
N ALA A 67 0.22 -9.38 -4.77
CA ALA A 67 0.34 -8.82 -6.11
C ALA A 67 1.60 -9.28 -6.85
N ASN A 68 2.40 -10.15 -6.24
CA ASN A 68 3.46 -10.83 -6.98
C ASN A 68 2.85 -11.81 -7.98
N ILE A 69 1.60 -12.21 -7.76
CA ILE A 69 0.90 -13.16 -8.60
C ILE A 69 -0.37 -12.49 -9.10
N ASN A 70 -0.51 -12.38 -10.41
CA ASN A 70 -1.69 -11.78 -11.04
C ASN A 70 -1.99 -10.36 -10.53
N GLY A 71 -0.95 -9.62 -10.19
CA GLY A 71 -1.12 -8.23 -9.77
C GLY A 71 -1.38 -7.31 -10.95
N ASN A 72 -1.81 -6.09 -10.64
CA ASN A 72 -2.01 -5.08 -11.67
C ASN A 72 -1.09 -3.88 -11.41
N VAL A 73 -1.33 -2.77 -12.10
CA VAL A 73 -0.46 -1.60 -11.99
C VAL A 73 -0.39 -1.05 -10.56
N ALA A 74 -1.40 -1.29 -9.74
CA ALA A 74 -1.44 -0.77 -8.38
C ALA A 74 -0.26 -1.25 -7.53
N ARG A 75 0.34 -2.38 -7.85
CA ARG A 75 1.47 -2.90 -7.07
C ARG A 75 2.68 -1.97 -7.13
N TRP A 76 2.75 -1.11 -8.14
CA TRP A 76 3.87 -0.20 -8.30
C TRP A 76 3.70 1.13 -7.58
N LEU A 77 2.56 1.34 -6.90
CA LEU A 77 2.36 2.56 -6.11
C LEU A 77 3.38 2.60 -4.98
N ASN A 78 4.12 3.67 -4.91
CA ASN A 78 5.14 3.83 -3.87
C ASN A 78 4.56 4.42 -2.59
N HIS A 79 5.25 4.21 -1.49
CA HIS A 79 4.90 4.80 -0.21
C HIS A 79 5.25 6.29 -0.21
N GLY A 80 4.41 7.11 0.39
CA GLY A 80 4.71 8.52 0.62
C GLY A 80 4.28 8.92 2.02
N CYS A 81 5.10 9.72 2.69
CA CYS A 81 4.77 10.21 4.03
C CYS A 81 3.79 11.37 3.98
N ALA A 82 3.67 12.01 2.81
CA ALA A 82 2.64 13.02 2.55
C ALA A 82 1.88 12.56 1.30
N PRO A 83 1.09 11.50 1.42
CA PRO A 83 0.51 10.85 0.24
C PRO A 83 -0.62 11.66 -0.38
N ASN A 84 -0.82 11.43 -1.67
CA ASN A 84 -1.97 12.03 -2.37
C ASN A 84 -3.10 11.02 -2.57
N CYS A 85 -2.89 9.78 -2.17
CA CYS A 85 -3.92 8.74 -2.24
C CYS A 85 -4.02 8.02 -0.90
N LYS A 86 -5.10 7.28 -0.74
CA LYS A 86 -5.26 6.38 0.39
C LYS A 86 -5.82 5.07 -0.11
N ALA A 87 -5.49 3.99 0.59
CA ALA A 87 -6.02 2.68 0.30
C ALA A 87 -7.03 2.31 1.38
N TYR A 88 -8.11 1.69 1.00
CA TYR A 88 -9.08 1.20 1.97
C TYR A 88 -9.78 -0.04 1.46
N VAL A 89 -10.36 -0.78 2.39
CA VAL A 89 -11.04 -2.03 2.09
C VAL A 89 -12.52 -1.75 1.95
N ILE A 90 -13.11 -2.32 0.91
CA ILE A 90 -14.56 -2.34 0.75
C ILE A 90 -15.01 -3.75 1.07
N GLU A 91 -15.76 -3.89 2.15
CA GLU A 91 -16.30 -5.19 2.53
C GLU A 91 -17.43 -5.55 1.61
N HIS A 92 -17.46 -6.82 1.21
CA HIS A 92 -18.51 -7.29 0.32
C HIS A 92 -19.85 -7.42 1.08
N GLU A 93 -20.91 -7.03 0.44
CA GLU A 93 -22.22 -7.03 1.08
C GLU A 93 -22.67 -8.39 1.60
N SER A 94 -22.14 -9.47 1.03
CA SER A 94 -22.49 -10.81 1.49
C SER A 94 -21.81 -11.19 2.81
N GLY A 95 -20.80 -10.40 3.25
CA GLY A 95 -20.01 -10.72 4.43
C GLY A 95 -18.93 -11.76 4.16
N ASP A 96 -18.74 -12.19 2.92
CA ASP A 96 -17.70 -13.16 2.58
C ASP A 96 -16.35 -12.42 2.50
N PRO A 97 -15.42 -12.71 3.43
CA PRO A 97 -14.15 -11.99 3.46
C PRO A 97 -13.28 -12.23 2.22
N ARG A 98 -13.56 -13.28 1.45
CA ARG A 98 -12.81 -13.52 0.22
C ARG A 98 -13.19 -12.54 -0.88
N LYS A 99 -14.33 -11.89 -0.74
CA LYS A 99 -14.84 -10.95 -1.75
C LYS A 99 -14.57 -9.49 -1.42
N ASP A 100 -13.94 -9.23 -0.29
CA ASP A 100 -13.53 -7.89 0.05
C ASP A 100 -12.49 -7.43 -0.96
N LYS A 101 -12.38 -6.14 -1.17
CA LYS A 101 -11.40 -5.61 -2.12
C LYS A 101 -10.76 -4.34 -1.59
N VAL A 102 -9.59 -4.02 -2.13
CA VAL A 102 -8.85 -2.82 -1.77
C VAL A 102 -8.94 -1.82 -2.91
N VAL A 103 -9.29 -0.60 -2.57
CA VAL A 103 -9.42 0.47 -3.55
C VAL A 103 -8.46 1.60 -3.18
N ILE A 104 -7.81 2.15 -4.18
CA ILE A 104 -6.94 3.32 -4.03
C ILE A 104 -7.75 4.54 -4.48
N GLU A 105 -7.83 5.55 -3.62
CA GLU A 105 -8.64 6.73 -3.86
C GLU A 105 -7.80 8.00 -3.71
N ALA A 106 -8.03 8.98 -4.57
CA ALA A 106 -7.33 10.25 -4.48
C ALA A 106 -7.82 11.03 -3.26
N MET A 107 -6.88 11.53 -2.46
CA MET A 107 -7.20 12.32 -1.27
C MET A 107 -7.37 13.81 -1.61
N ARG A 108 -6.83 14.22 -2.74
CA ARG A 108 -6.91 15.60 -3.23
C ARG A 108 -6.89 15.56 -4.75
N ALA A 109 -7.09 16.69 -5.38
CA ALA A 109 -6.93 16.76 -6.82
C ALA A 109 -5.48 16.47 -7.19
N ILE A 110 -5.27 15.65 -8.18
CA ILE A 110 -3.94 15.24 -8.65
C ILE A 110 -3.80 15.68 -10.11
N LYS A 111 -2.68 16.33 -10.42
CA LYS A 111 -2.44 16.82 -11.78
C LYS A 111 -1.79 15.73 -12.63
N ALA A 112 -2.01 15.80 -13.92
CA ALA A 112 -1.29 14.93 -14.84
C ALA A 112 0.21 15.08 -14.61
N GLY A 113 0.93 13.98 -14.57
CA GLY A 113 2.37 13.96 -14.32
C GLY A 113 2.78 13.76 -12.88
N GLU A 114 1.85 13.89 -11.93
CA GLU A 114 2.19 13.65 -10.53
C GLU A 114 2.27 12.16 -10.26
N GLU A 115 3.20 11.77 -9.40
CA GLU A 115 3.28 10.38 -8.95
C GLU A 115 2.25 10.16 -7.85
N LEU A 116 1.55 9.03 -7.91
CA LEU A 116 0.59 8.66 -6.88
C LEU A 116 1.30 7.88 -5.79
N THR A 117 1.02 8.24 -4.54
CA THR A 117 1.59 7.56 -3.39
C THR A 117 0.51 7.34 -2.35
N TYR A 118 0.71 6.33 -1.50
CA TYR A 118 -0.13 6.18 -0.32
C TYR A 118 0.75 5.74 0.84
N ASP A 119 0.26 5.94 2.05
CA ASP A 119 0.99 5.55 3.25
C ASP A 119 0.81 4.05 3.44
N TYR A 120 1.89 3.29 3.32
CA TYR A 120 1.83 1.83 3.49
C TYR A 120 1.49 1.44 4.92
N ASP A 121 1.76 2.31 5.88
CA ASP A 121 1.46 2.07 7.31
C ASP A 121 1.99 0.72 7.78
N ILE A 122 3.23 0.43 7.45
CA ILE A 122 3.87 -0.82 7.86
C ILE A 122 4.27 -0.69 9.32
N ARG A 123 3.66 -1.49 10.19
CA ARG A 123 3.91 -1.42 11.62
C ARG A 123 4.55 -2.71 12.10
N ILE A 124 5.60 -2.58 12.89
CA ILE A 124 6.28 -3.73 13.46
C ILE A 124 6.51 -3.46 14.95
N GLU A 125 6.74 -4.53 15.69
CA GLU A 125 6.95 -4.39 17.12
C GLU A 125 8.31 -3.82 17.42
N GLU A 126 8.38 -3.02 18.48
CA GLU A 126 9.64 -2.44 18.90
C GLU A 126 10.45 -3.45 19.69
N PRO A 127 11.77 -3.30 19.72
CA PRO A 127 12.51 -2.19 19.10
C PRO A 127 12.68 -2.39 17.60
N ILE A 128 12.68 -1.29 16.87
CA ILE A 128 12.96 -1.34 15.45
C ILE A 128 14.45 -1.10 15.28
N THR A 129 15.14 -2.03 14.66
CA THR A 129 16.61 -1.92 14.52
C THR A 129 16.96 -0.94 13.42
N ASP A 130 18.21 -0.46 13.44
CA ASP A 130 18.69 0.43 12.39
C ASP A 130 18.73 -0.29 11.04
N GLU A 131 19.03 -1.57 11.05
CA GLU A 131 19.03 -2.38 9.82
C GLU A 131 17.65 -2.45 9.21
N GLU A 132 16.63 -2.67 10.05
CA GLU A 132 15.26 -2.69 9.56
C GLU A 132 14.85 -1.34 9.00
N ARG A 133 15.22 -0.25 9.67
CA ARG A 133 14.90 1.09 9.19
C ARG A 133 15.56 1.37 7.85
N MET A 134 16.79 0.91 7.66
CA MET A 134 17.49 1.12 6.41
C MET A 134 16.93 0.26 5.29
N LEU A 135 16.57 -0.97 5.60
CA LEU A 135 15.98 -1.86 4.61
C LEU A 135 14.67 -1.30 4.08
N TRP A 136 13.88 -0.68 4.95
CA TRP A 136 12.62 -0.05 4.59
C TRP A 136 12.73 1.46 4.50
N ALA A 137 13.85 1.95 3.98
CA ALA A 137 14.09 3.38 3.88
C ALA A 137 13.05 4.05 2.99
N CYS A 138 12.61 5.23 3.41
CA CYS A 138 11.66 6.01 2.64
C CYS A 138 12.39 7.13 1.93
N ARG A 139 12.11 7.28 0.66
CA ARG A 139 12.71 8.32 -0.18
C ARG A 139 11.66 9.18 -0.86
N CYS A 140 10.53 9.37 -0.18
CA CYS A 140 9.41 10.09 -0.78
C CYS A 140 9.68 11.59 -0.99
N GLY A 141 10.68 12.13 -0.30
CA GLY A 141 11.03 13.54 -0.47
C GLY A 141 10.11 14.52 0.23
N ALA A 142 9.14 14.06 0.99
CA ALA A 142 8.22 14.95 1.69
C ALA A 142 8.93 15.65 2.85
N PRO A 143 8.55 16.89 3.18
CA PRO A 143 9.15 17.59 4.31
C PRO A 143 9.00 16.85 5.63
N ASN A 144 7.92 16.07 5.78
CA ASN A 144 7.68 15.32 7.00
C ASN A 144 8.14 13.87 6.90
N CYS A 145 8.99 13.55 5.94
CA CYS A 145 9.46 12.18 5.76
C CYS A 145 10.24 11.71 6.97
N SER A 146 9.86 10.56 7.51
CA SER A 146 10.53 10.00 8.68
C SER A 146 11.79 9.23 8.35
N GLY A 147 12.11 9.06 7.08
CA GLY A 147 13.30 8.32 6.64
C GLY A 147 13.10 6.83 6.52
N SER A 148 12.02 6.30 7.05
CA SER A 148 11.69 4.88 6.95
C SER A 148 10.20 4.71 6.79
N MET A 149 9.81 3.64 6.07
CA MET A 149 8.40 3.29 5.93
C MET A 149 7.86 2.61 7.19
N LEU A 150 8.74 2.20 8.09
CA LEU A 150 8.33 1.46 9.28
C LEU A 150 7.80 2.37 10.37
N LYS A 151 6.80 1.90 11.09
CA LYS A 151 6.21 2.58 12.23
C LYS A 151 6.12 1.61 13.39
N ALA A 152 6.11 2.14 14.61
CA ALA A 152 5.92 1.31 15.78
C ALA A 152 4.51 0.75 15.79
N ALA A 153 4.36 -0.44 16.33
CA ALA A 153 3.04 -1.07 16.47
C ALA A 153 2.15 -0.19 17.34
N LYS A 154 0.86 -0.17 17.02
CA LYS A 154 -0.07 0.60 17.82
C LYS A 154 -0.31 -0.08 19.14
N ALA A 155 -0.76 0.70 20.12
CA ALA A 155 -1.09 0.17 21.41
C ALA A 155 -2.18 -0.86 21.28
N LYS A 156 -2.07 -1.90 22.12
CA LYS A 156 -2.95 -2.98 22.01
C LYS A 156 -4.38 -2.67 22.14
N LYS A 157 -4.74 -1.73 22.90
CA LYS A 157 -6.09 -1.48 23.09
C LYS A 157 -6.80 -1.17 21.86
N ALA A 158 -6.12 -0.84 20.96
CA ALA A 158 -6.77 -0.51 19.76
C ALA A 158 -7.31 -1.68 19.06
N LYS A 159 -7.51 -2.50 19.36
CA LYS A 159 -7.97 -3.48 18.75
C LYS A 159 -8.67 -3.55 17.78
N LYS A 160 -9.03 -3.59 17.31
CA LYS A 160 -9.74 -3.82 16.49
C LYS A 160 -9.77 -3.37 15.38
N ARG A 161 -9.32 -3.05 14.86
CA ARG A 161 -9.51 -2.60 13.86
C ARG A 161 -9.21 -3.24 12.84
N THR A 162 -9.52 -3.43 12.15
CA THR A 162 -9.39 -4.05 11.13
C THR A 162 -9.08 -3.41 10.04
N THR A 163 -8.88 -2.27 10.01
CA THR A 163 -8.63 -1.61 8.87
C THR A 163 -7.35 -1.79 8.37
N LEU A 164 -7.19 -1.70 7.12
CA LEU A 164 -5.95 -1.74 6.51
C LEU A 164 -5.25 -0.53 6.67
N PRO A 165 -3.99 -0.57 6.47
CA PRO A 165 -3.19 0.60 6.41
C PRO A 165 -3.69 1.48 5.35
N ALA A 166 -3.79 2.69 5.59
CA ALA A 166 -4.19 3.59 4.57
C ALA A 166 -3.79 4.99 4.91
#